data_b4c93639e29fe70a50fd0d295064a5ed
#
_entry.id   b4c93639e29fe70a50fd0d295064a5ed
#
_cell.length_a   1.000
_cell.length_b   1.000
_cell.length_c   1.000
_cell.angle_alpha   90.00
_cell.angle_beta   90.00
_cell.angle_gamma   90.00
#
_symmetry.space_group_name_H-M   'P 1'
#
loop_
_entity.id
_entity.type
_entity.pdbx_description
1 polymer ?
#
loop_
_entity_poly.entity_id
_entity_poly.type
_entity_poly.pdbx_seq_one_letter_code
_entity_poly.pdbx_strand_id
1 'polypeptide(L)'
;LTLVGDGPRFDTCRQIIREKELKRVRLTGHQMSIPYIDRARIICLTSVIEGLPTVFTEAMSLGVIPIGFDSFNAIYDMIDDGVDGFIIPDNNYEQYAATILRLAGDDTLRCRIAHKAQTRKSRYDIEHVGPLWMDTFRRHGLI
;
A
#
# COMPACT_ATOMS: atom_id res chain seq x y z
N LEU A 1 -13.62 1.34 5.85
CA LEU A 1 -12.39 0.55 5.90
C LEU A 1 -12.73 -0.93 5.66
N THR A 2 -11.98 -1.58 4.80
CA THR A 2 -12.05 -3.04 4.60
C THR A 2 -10.70 -3.65 4.97
N LEU A 3 -10.73 -4.63 5.86
CA LEU A 3 -9.56 -5.43 6.24
C LEU A 3 -9.67 -6.78 5.54
N VAL A 4 -8.76 -7.02 4.60
CA VAL A 4 -8.70 -8.27 3.80
C VAL A 4 -7.58 -9.13 4.36
N GLY A 5 -7.91 -10.31 4.79
CA GLY A 5 -6.95 -11.26 5.36
C GLY A 5 -7.52 -12.00 6.55
N ASP A 6 -6.77 -12.99 6.96
CA ASP A 6 -7.05 -13.84 8.12
C ASP A 6 -5.76 -14.02 8.91
N GLY A 7 -5.87 -14.27 10.19
CA GLY A 7 -4.71 -14.46 11.03
C GLY A 7 -5.05 -14.56 12.51
N PRO A 8 -4.06 -14.76 13.36
CA PRO A 8 -4.29 -15.02 14.79
C PRO A 8 -5.08 -13.92 15.51
N ARG A 9 -5.09 -12.70 14.97
CA ARG A 9 -5.80 -11.55 15.57
C ARG A 9 -7.16 -11.26 14.93
N PHE A 10 -7.64 -12.10 14.03
CA PHE A 10 -8.91 -11.89 13.33
C PHE A 10 -10.09 -11.73 14.29
N ASP A 11 -10.20 -12.64 15.27
CA ASP A 11 -11.27 -12.57 16.27
C ASP A 11 -11.12 -11.37 17.21
N THR A 12 -9.89 -10.98 17.57
CA THR A 12 -9.62 -9.74 18.32
C THR A 12 -10.11 -8.51 17.55
N CYS A 13 -9.82 -8.42 16.25
CA CYS A 13 -10.33 -7.33 15.42
C CYS A 13 -11.86 -7.31 15.37
N ARG A 14 -12.49 -8.50 15.25
CA ARG A 14 -13.96 -8.64 15.27
C ARG A 14 -14.55 -8.15 16.59
N GLN A 15 -13.92 -8.50 17.70
CA GLN A 15 -14.34 -8.05 19.04
C GLN A 15 -14.24 -6.52 19.16
N ILE A 16 -13.10 -5.91 18.77
CA ILE A 16 -12.91 -4.45 18.81
C ILE A 16 -13.96 -3.73 17.97
N ILE A 17 -14.27 -4.23 16.77
CA ILE A 17 -15.29 -3.64 15.90
C ILE A 17 -16.65 -3.63 16.59
N ARG A 18 -17.02 -4.71 17.30
CA ARG A 18 -18.28 -4.80 18.05
C ARG A 18 -18.30 -3.88 19.26
N GLU A 19 -17.27 -3.94 20.10
CA GLU A 19 -17.17 -3.16 21.34
C GLU A 19 -17.15 -1.64 21.08
N LYS A 20 -16.50 -1.23 19.98
CA LYS A 20 -16.41 0.18 19.59
C LYS A 20 -17.50 0.59 18.60
N GLU A 21 -18.45 -0.28 18.30
CA GLU A 21 -19.56 -0.04 17.36
C GLU A 21 -19.11 0.54 16.00
N LEU A 22 -18.00 0.04 15.44
CA LEU A 22 -17.39 0.56 14.22
C LEU A 22 -18.21 0.15 12.97
N LYS A 23 -19.28 0.88 12.67
CA LYS A 23 -20.25 0.57 11.59
C LYS A 23 -19.66 0.55 10.18
N ARG A 24 -18.50 1.19 9.95
CA ARG A 24 -17.87 1.33 8.62
C ARG A 24 -16.60 0.51 8.47
N VAL A 25 -16.39 -0.50 9.33
CA VAL A 25 -15.27 -1.43 9.24
C VAL A 25 -15.79 -2.81 8.87
N ARG A 26 -15.21 -3.41 7.83
CA ARG A 26 -15.52 -4.75 7.34
C ARG A 26 -14.30 -5.65 7.45
N LEU A 27 -14.47 -6.85 7.99
CA LEU A 27 -13.52 -7.95 7.94
C LEU A 27 -13.99 -8.96 6.88
N THR A 28 -13.12 -9.40 5.99
CA THR A 28 -13.49 -10.31 4.90
C THR A 28 -12.97 -11.74 5.08
N GLY A 29 -12.03 -11.94 6.01
CA GLY A 29 -11.24 -13.16 6.05
C GLY A 29 -10.23 -13.23 4.90
N HIS A 30 -9.68 -14.41 4.67
CA HIS A 30 -8.76 -14.66 3.56
C HIS A 30 -9.50 -14.57 2.23
N GLN A 31 -9.09 -13.62 1.39
CA GLN A 31 -9.67 -13.39 0.06
C GLN A 31 -8.56 -12.95 -0.91
N MET A 32 -8.81 -13.06 -2.20
CA MET A 32 -7.97 -12.42 -3.21
C MET A 32 -8.00 -10.90 -3.03
N SER A 33 -6.84 -10.25 -2.96
CA SER A 33 -6.71 -8.81 -2.68
C SER A 33 -7.21 -7.92 -3.81
N ILE A 34 -6.91 -8.29 -5.05
CA ILE A 34 -7.13 -7.47 -6.25
C ILE A 34 -8.56 -6.91 -6.38
N PRO A 35 -9.66 -7.70 -6.21
CA PRO A 35 -11.01 -7.16 -6.31
C PRO A 35 -11.36 -6.09 -5.25
N TYR A 36 -10.64 -6.09 -4.12
CA TYR A 36 -10.80 -5.08 -3.08
C TYR A 36 -9.96 -3.85 -3.35
N ILE A 37 -8.73 -4.04 -3.86
CA ILE A 37 -7.84 -2.96 -4.24
C ILE A 37 -8.45 -2.16 -5.39
N ASP A 38 -8.96 -2.81 -6.43
CA ASP A 38 -9.59 -2.17 -7.59
C ASP A 38 -10.74 -1.20 -7.23
N ARG A 39 -11.42 -1.47 -6.11
CA ARG A 39 -12.51 -0.61 -5.59
C ARG A 39 -12.04 0.38 -4.53
N ALA A 40 -10.78 0.31 -4.13
CA ALA A 40 -10.22 1.19 -3.13
C ALA A 40 -9.73 2.51 -3.75
N ARG A 41 -9.59 3.52 -2.92
CA ARG A 41 -8.93 4.79 -3.27
C ARG A 41 -7.58 4.90 -2.59
N ILE A 42 -7.45 4.24 -1.47
CA ILE A 42 -6.26 4.25 -0.62
C ILE A 42 -6.02 2.82 -0.14
N ILE A 43 -4.76 2.41 -0.16
CA ILE A 43 -4.30 1.20 0.50
C ILE A 43 -3.46 1.57 1.72
N CYS A 44 -3.71 0.91 2.82
CA CYS A 44 -3.04 1.14 4.09
C CYS A 44 -2.18 -0.06 4.46
N LEU A 45 -0.90 0.15 4.70
CA LEU A 45 0.03 -0.86 5.18
C LEU A 45 0.61 -0.41 6.52
N THR A 46 0.38 -1.21 7.54
CA THR A 46 0.86 -0.95 8.91
C THR A 46 1.81 -2.04 9.40
N SER A 47 2.48 -2.70 8.46
CA SER A 47 3.48 -3.73 8.75
C SER A 47 4.71 -3.13 9.42
N VAL A 48 5.29 -3.87 10.35
CA VAL A 48 6.53 -3.49 11.04
C VAL A 48 7.76 -3.90 10.21
N ILE A 49 7.66 -4.99 9.44
CA ILE A 49 8.75 -5.54 8.62
C ILE A 49 8.18 -5.95 7.27
N GLU A 50 8.80 -5.46 6.20
CA GLU A 50 8.54 -5.86 4.83
C GLU A 50 9.86 -5.98 4.06
N GLY A 51 9.92 -6.90 3.10
CA GLY A 51 10.97 -6.90 2.09
C GLY A 51 10.64 -5.87 1.00
N LEU A 52 9.76 -6.25 0.08
CA LEU A 52 9.14 -5.35 -0.90
C LEU A 52 7.64 -5.64 -0.91
N PRO A 53 6.78 -4.78 -0.36
CA PRO A 53 5.35 -5.04 -0.27
C PRO A 53 4.68 -4.97 -1.65
N THR A 54 4.52 -6.14 -2.29
CA THR A 54 3.92 -6.25 -3.64
C THR A 54 2.50 -5.67 -3.69
N VAL A 55 1.80 -5.65 -2.57
CA VAL A 55 0.48 -5.03 -2.46
C VAL A 55 0.49 -3.53 -2.81
N PHE A 56 1.61 -2.84 -2.62
CA PHE A 56 1.76 -1.46 -3.06
C PHE A 56 1.90 -1.35 -4.58
N THR A 57 2.69 -2.23 -5.21
CA THR A 57 2.80 -2.24 -6.68
C THR A 57 1.47 -2.61 -7.34
N GLU A 58 0.74 -3.57 -6.78
CA GLU A 58 -0.61 -3.92 -7.20
C GLU A 58 -1.56 -2.71 -7.11
N ALA A 59 -1.56 -2.02 -5.98
CA ALA A 59 -2.40 -0.85 -5.73
C ALA A 59 -2.05 0.31 -6.68
N MET A 60 -0.78 0.65 -6.80
CA MET A 60 -0.30 1.70 -7.70
C MET A 60 -0.70 1.41 -9.15
N SER A 61 -0.65 0.15 -9.59
CA SER A 61 -1.06 -0.24 -10.94
C SER A 61 -2.53 0.09 -11.25
N LEU A 62 -3.35 0.10 -10.22
CA LEU A 62 -4.78 0.43 -10.28
C LEU A 62 -5.09 1.90 -9.91
N GLY A 63 -4.06 2.72 -9.72
CA GLY A 63 -4.24 4.13 -9.31
C GLY A 63 -4.73 4.29 -7.86
N VAL A 64 -4.45 3.31 -7.02
CA VAL A 64 -4.77 3.35 -5.58
C VAL A 64 -3.58 3.90 -4.80
N ILE A 65 -3.82 4.88 -3.94
CA ILE A 65 -2.77 5.60 -3.23
C ILE A 65 -2.22 4.76 -2.07
N PRO A 66 -0.91 4.46 -2.05
CA PRO A 66 -0.29 3.76 -0.93
C PRO A 66 -0.04 4.71 0.25
N ILE A 67 -0.34 4.24 1.45
CA ILE A 67 0.07 4.87 2.71
C ILE A 67 0.70 3.79 3.58
N GLY A 68 1.92 4.02 4.06
CA GLY A 68 2.63 3.10 4.94
C GLY A 68 3.31 3.81 6.11
N PHE A 69 3.64 3.04 7.15
CA PHE A 69 4.52 3.51 8.20
C PHE A 69 5.99 3.46 7.76
N ASP A 70 6.77 4.41 8.26
CA ASP A 70 8.23 4.43 8.18
C ASP A 70 8.83 3.38 9.13
N SER A 71 8.59 2.12 8.82
CA SER A 71 8.98 0.96 9.62
C SER A 71 9.89 -0.02 8.88
N PHE A 72 10.09 0.16 7.57
CA PHE A 72 10.95 -0.69 6.73
C PHE A 72 11.58 0.11 5.59
N ASN A 73 12.85 -0.17 5.27
CA ASN A 73 13.63 0.63 4.32
C ASN A 73 13.07 0.66 2.90
N ALA A 74 12.49 -0.44 2.42
CA ALA A 74 11.99 -0.53 1.05
C ALA A 74 10.83 0.45 0.76
N ILE A 75 10.22 1.07 1.78
CA ILE A 75 9.15 2.05 1.58
C ILE A 75 9.63 3.27 0.79
N TYR A 76 10.87 3.69 1.00
CA TYR A 76 11.50 4.83 0.30
C TYR A 76 11.80 4.54 -1.17
N ASP A 77 12.01 3.28 -1.52
CA ASP A 77 12.13 2.86 -2.92
C ASP A 77 10.79 2.89 -3.64
N MET A 78 9.71 2.66 -2.89
CA MET A 78 8.36 2.52 -3.44
C MET A 78 7.58 3.83 -3.49
N ILE A 79 7.74 4.71 -2.51
CA ILE A 79 6.94 5.92 -2.33
C ILE A 79 7.83 7.15 -2.27
N ASP A 80 7.53 8.16 -3.08
CA ASP A 80 7.99 9.53 -2.86
C ASP A 80 6.91 10.25 -2.04
N ASP A 81 7.23 10.55 -0.78
CA ASP A 81 6.28 11.08 0.18
C ASP A 81 5.59 12.36 -0.29
N GLY A 82 4.26 12.40 -0.23
CA GLY A 82 3.42 13.50 -0.69
C GLY A 82 3.32 13.65 -2.21
N VAL A 83 4.02 12.82 -3.00
CA VAL A 83 4.03 12.85 -4.46
C VAL A 83 3.18 11.73 -5.06
N ASP A 84 3.46 10.50 -4.72
CA ASP A 84 2.79 9.31 -5.25
C ASP A 84 2.26 8.35 -4.17
N GLY A 85 2.38 8.74 -2.90
CA GLY A 85 1.89 8.07 -1.72
C GLY A 85 2.27 8.84 -0.48
N PHE A 86 2.14 8.22 0.68
CA PHE A 86 2.50 8.85 1.95
C PHE A 86 3.27 7.88 2.84
N ILE A 87 4.36 8.39 3.42
CA ILE A 87 5.18 7.73 4.43
C ILE A 87 4.90 8.40 5.77
N ILE A 88 4.35 7.67 6.71
CA ILE A 88 3.96 8.21 8.01
C ILE A 88 4.97 7.74 9.05
N PRO A 89 5.46 8.60 9.95
CA PRO A 89 6.35 8.19 11.02
C PRO A 89 5.81 6.97 11.76
N ASP A 90 6.68 6.03 12.10
CA ASP A 90 6.28 4.77 12.72
C ASP A 90 5.43 5.01 13.97
N ASN A 91 4.36 4.22 14.13
CA ASN A 91 3.39 4.32 15.21
C ASN A 91 2.65 5.67 15.34
N ASN A 92 2.79 6.62 14.42
CA ASN A 92 2.02 7.87 14.42
C ASN A 92 0.62 7.67 13.82
N TYR A 93 -0.25 6.98 14.54
CA TYR A 93 -1.63 6.68 14.12
C TYR A 93 -2.48 7.93 13.90
N GLU A 94 -2.19 9.02 14.62
CA GLU A 94 -2.90 10.30 14.47
C GLU A 94 -2.64 10.91 13.10
N GLN A 95 -1.37 11.03 12.71
CA GLN A 95 -0.99 11.53 11.39
C GLN A 95 -1.48 10.58 10.27
N TYR A 96 -1.46 9.28 10.51
CA TYR A 96 -1.98 8.29 9.57
C TYR A 96 -3.47 8.52 9.28
N ALA A 97 -4.26 8.66 10.33
CA ALA A 97 -5.70 8.93 10.21
C ALA A 97 -5.96 10.30 9.55
N ALA A 98 -5.23 11.35 9.95
CA ALA A 98 -5.34 12.68 9.36
C ALA A 98 -5.05 12.67 7.86
N THR A 99 -4.03 11.92 7.42
CA THR A 99 -3.68 11.76 6.00
C THR A 99 -4.82 11.07 5.22
N ILE A 100 -5.40 10.02 5.78
CA ILE A 100 -6.57 9.35 5.17
C ILE A 100 -7.74 10.32 5.04
N LEU A 101 -8.07 11.06 6.10
CA LEU A 101 -9.17 12.03 6.10
C LEU A 101 -8.94 13.16 5.10
N ARG A 102 -7.72 13.68 5.01
CA ARG A 102 -7.33 14.69 4.02
C ARG A 102 -7.57 14.19 2.60
N LEU A 103 -7.09 12.99 2.27
CA LEU A 103 -7.31 12.37 0.96
C LEU A 103 -8.79 12.07 0.68
N ALA A 104 -9.56 11.69 1.70
CA ALA A 104 -10.99 11.44 1.56
C ALA A 104 -11.80 12.71 1.27
N GLY A 105 -11.34 13.86 1.79
CA GLY A 105 -12.01 15.17 1.66
C GLY A 105 -11.55 16.00 0.47
N ASP A 106 -10.44 15.65 -0.20
CA ASP A 106 -9.86 16.42 -1.31
C ASP A 106 -9.70 15.54 -2.56
N ASP A 107 -10.70 15.62 -3.44
CA ASP A 107 -10.72 14.86 -4.69
C ASP A 107 -9.61 15.28 -5.65
N THR A 108 -9.25 16.55 -5.68
CA THR A 108 -8.19 17.09 -6.55
C THR A 108 -6.83 16.55 -6.12
N LEU A 109 -6.52 16.63 -4.84
CA LEU A 109 -5.30 16.05 -4.26
C LEU A 109 -5.25 14.55 -4.53
N ARG A 110 -6.36 13.85 -4.26
CA ARG A 110 -6.44 12.39 -4.43
C ARG A 110 -6.19 11.98 -5.89
N CYS A 111 -6.83 12.63 -6.86
CA CYS A 111 -6.63 12.32 -8.27
C CYS A 111 -5.18 12.58 -8.71
N ARG A 112 -4.58 13.67 -8.25
CA ARG A 112 -3.18 14.00 -8.56
C ARG A 112 -2.21 12.95 -8.03
N ILE A 113 -2.35 12.55 -6.76
CA ILE A 113 -1.47 11.53 -6.13
C ILE A 113 -1.69 10.16 -6.79
N ALA A 114 -2.94 9.76 -7.02
CA ALA A 114 -3.28 8.49 -7.67
C ALA A 114 -2.67 8.38 -9.07
N HIS A 115 -2.71 9.45 -9.87
CA HIS A 115 -2.09 9.48 -11.20
C HIS A 115 -0.57 9.32 -11.11
N LYS A 116 0.09 9.97 -10.14
CA LYS A 116 1.53 9.82 -9.92
C LYS A 116 1.88 8.41 -9.47
N ALA A 117 1.12 7.83 -8.54
CA ALA A 117 1.28 6.45 -8.11
C ALA A 117 1.21 5.47 -9.30
N GLN A 118 0.21 5.63 -10.16
CA GLN A 118 0.05 4.79 -11.34
C GLN A 118 1.23 4.92 -12.33
N THR A 119 1.81 6.10 -12.47
CA THR A 119 2.98 6.32 -13.33
C THR A 119 4.23 5.63 -12.75
N ARG A 120 4.39 5.64 -11.41
CA ARG A 120 5.55 5.04 -10.74
C ARG A 120 5.63 3.53 -10.91
N LYS A 121 4.51 2.83 -11.07
CA LYS A 121 4.48 1.37 -11.22
C LYS A 121 5.43 0.85 -12.31
N SER A 122 5.67 1.63 -13.38
CA SER A 122 6.52 1.24 -14.49
C SER A 122 7.94 0.87 -14.06
N ARG A 123 8.41 1.34 -12.90
CA ARG A 123 9.71 0.96 -12.32
C ARG A 123 9.80 -0.54 -11.96
N TYR A 124 8.66 -1.18 -11.75
CA TYR A 124 8.56 -2.59 -11.33
C TYR A 124 8.07 -3.51 -12.45
N ASP A 125 7.78 -2.96 -13.62
CA ASP A 125 7.36 -3.74 -14.78
C ASP A 125 8.54 -4.56 -15.33
N ILE A 126 8.26 -5.71 -15.92
CA ILE A 126 9.28 -6.63 -16.44
C ILE A 126 10.15 -5.97 -17.52
N GLU A 127 9.58 -5.05 -18.29
CA GLU A 127 10.28 -4.27 -19.31
C GLU A 127 11.41 -3.41 -18.73
N HIS A 128 11.25 -2.97 -17.47
CA HIS A 128 12.27 -2.20 -16.75
C HIS A 128 13.22 -3.11 -15.96
N VAL A 129 12.68 -4.03 -15.19
CA VAL A 129 13.46 -4.87 -14.28
C VAL A 129 14.18 -6.00 -15.02
N GLY A 130 13.61 -6.54 -16.07
CA GLY A 130 14.20 -7.62 -16.86
C GLY A 130 15.60 -7.31 -17.40
N PRO A 131 15.80 -6.17 -18.09
CA PRO A 131 17.14 -5.78 -18.57
C PRO A 131 18.18 -5.65 -17.45
N LEU A 132 17.80 -5.18 -16.26
CA LEU A 132 18.71 -5.07 -15.10
C LEU A 132 19.18 -6.45 -14.63
N TRP A 133 18.28 -7.42 -14.58
CA TRP A 133 18.64 -8.80 -14.26
C TRP A 133 19.54 -9.42 -15.33
N MET A 134 19.22 -9.25 -16.61
CA MET A 134 20.02 -9.76 -17.72
C MET A 134 21.43 -9.18 -17.72
N ASP A 135 21.58 -7.88 -17.44
CA ASP A 135 22.88 -7.23 -17.31
C ASP A 135 23.67 -7.79 -16.11
N THR A 136 23.02 -7.98 -14.98
CA THR A 136 23.61 -8.61 -13.79
C THR A 136 24.12 -10.01 -14.11
N PHE A 137 23.32 -10.84 -14.77
CA PHE A 137 23.72 -12.20 -15.14
C PHE A 137 24.94 -12.21 -16.08
N ARG A 138 24.97 -11.31 -17.07
CA ARG A 138 26.13 -11.17 -17.98
C ARG A 138 27.39 -10.76 -17.22
N ARG A 139 27.31 -9.76 -16.32
CA ARG A 139 28.48 -9.32 -15.53
C ARG A 139 29.06 -10.43 -14.65
N HIS A 140 28.22 -11.35 -14.19
CA HIS A 140 28.65 -12.47 -13.34
C HIS A 140 28.89 -13.77 -14.12
N GLY A 141 28.85 -13.75 -15.45
CA GLY A 141 29.14 -14.92 -16.29
C GLY A 141 28.12 -16.05 -16.14
N LEU A 142 26.87 -15.72 -15.81
CA LEU A 142 25.79 -16.67 -15.64
C LEU A 142 25.05 -16.96 -16.95
N ILE A 143 25.19 -16.09 -17.93
CA ILE A 143 24.69 -16.19 -19.32
C ILE A 143 25.63 -15.49 -20.26
#